data_d2a5da3b10e2f267839884896d55b9f9
#
_entry.id   d2a5da3b10e2f267839884896d55b9f9
#
_cell.length_a   1.000
_cell.length_b   1.000
_cell.length_c   1.000
_cell.angle_alpha   90.00
_cell.angle_beta   90.00
_cell.angle_gamma   90.00
#
_symmetry.space_group_name_H-M   'P 1'
#
loop_
_entity.id
_entity.type
_entity.pdbx_description
1 polymer ?
#
loop_
_entity_poly.entity_id
_entity_poly.type
_entity_poly.pdbx_seq_one_letter_code
_entity_poly.pdbx_strand_id
1 'polypeptide(L)'
;MPTSSDTLLFSPLKVGDLQLSNRVVMAPLTRNRAPDAIPTPLMAEYYTQRASAGLLITEATAITQQGQGYSDVPGLYGTEQLDGWKRVTESVHAESGKIVVQLWHVGRVSHTELQEGGGPPVAPSAITANTKTVLIKDGVPTFVPTSAPRALRAQELPGIVHTFQAAARNAVETVGFDGVEIHGANGYLLDQFLKDGSNHRTDDYGGSIENRARLLLEVVRAVTSAVGGGRTGIRLAPVTPSNDAYDSAPQPLFEYVLAQLASLHPAYIHIIEGATGGPRVMPDRPFDYVALKAAYTRAGGKGAWMVNNGLDKALAEKALHNGADLVAFGRPYIANPDLVARLRQGGPYNVGERTTYYGGGAKGYTDYAALLKV
;
A
#
# COMPACT_ATOMS: atom_id res chain seq x y z
N MET A 1 -37.81 -10.30 -13.20
CA MET A 1 -36.93 -9.18 -12.82
C MET A 1 -35.53 -9.76 -12.63
N PRO A 2 -34.48 -9.24 -13.25
CA PRO A 2 -33.15 -9.76 -12.96
C PRO A 2 -32.87 -9.55 -11.48
N THR A 3 -32.47 -10.61 -10.81
CA THR A 3 -32.04 -10.60 -9.42
C THR A 3 -30.87 -9.63 -9.28
N SER A 4 -30.88 -8.78 -8.26
CA SER A 4 -29.94 -7.67 -7.98
C SER A 4 -28.47 -8.06 -7.73
N SER A 5 -28.02 -9.19 -8.30
CA SER A 5 -26.71 -9.81 -8.00
C SER A 5 -25.57 -9.39 -8.95
N ASP A 6 -25.85 -8.71 -10.06
CA ASP A 6 -24.83 -8.39 -11.06
C ASP A 6 -24.55 -6.90 -11.16
N THR A 7 -24.15 -6.29 -10.05
CA THR A 7 -23.54 -4.94 -10.10
C THR A 7 -22.11 -5.06 -10.67
N LEU A 8 -21.64 -3.98 -11.31
CA LEU A 8 -20.27 -3.89 -11.82
C LEU A 8 -19.20 -4.28 -10.77
N LEU A 9 -19.48 -4.02 -9.49
CA LEU A 9 -18.63 -4.35 -8.34
C LEU A 9 -18.21 -5.84 -8.29
N PHE A 10 -19.10 -6.74 -8.72
CA PHE A 10 -18.87 -8.19 -8.64
C PHE A 10 -18.54 -8.82 -9.99
N SER A 11 -18.36 -8.02 -11.04
CA SER A 11 -17.95 -8.49 -12.35
C SER A 11 -16.45 -8.76 -12.42
N PRO A 12 -16.00 -9.78 -13.15
CA PRO A 12 -14.57 -10.03 -13.33
C PRO A 12 -13.91 -8.90 -14.11
N LEU A 13 -12.60 -8.77 -13.91
CA LEU A 13 -11.78 -7.76 -14.60
C LEU A 13 -10.36 -8.29 -14.85
N LYS A 14 -9.82 -8.03 -16.04
CA LYS A 14 -8.41 -8.21 -16.34
C LYS A 14 -7.65 -6.92 -15.98
N VAL A 15 -6.63 -7.04 -15.12
CA VAL A 15 -5.80 -5.93 -14.64
C VAL A 15 -4.33 -6.27 -14.91
N GLY A 16 -3.75 -5.69 -15.95
CA GLY A 16 -2.44 -6.12 -16.42
C GLY A 16 -2.44 -7.62 -16.74
N ASP A 17 -1.60 -8.39 -16.06
CA ASP A 17 -1.52 -9.84 -16.18
C ASP A 17 -2.47 -10.59 -15.23
N LEU A 18 -3.16 -9.87 -14.33
CA LEU A 18 -4.03 -10.46 -13.32
C LEU A 18 -5.46 -10.65 -13.85
N GLN A 19 -6.02 -11.84 -13.59
CA GLN A 19 -7.44 -12.13 -13.83
C GLN A 19 -8.17 -12.08 -12.49
N LEU A 20 -8.95 -11.04 -12.26
CA LEU A 20 -9.68 -10.83 -11.01
C LEU A 20 -11.11 -11.33 -11.13
N SER A 21 -11.60 -12.02 -10.09
CA SER A 21 -12.97 -12.56 -10.03
C SER A 21 -14.04 -11.50 -9.78
N ASN A 22 -13.64 -10.35 -9.23
CA ASN A 22 -14.49 -9.20 -8.93
C ASN A 22 -13.64 -7.94 -8.76
N ARG A 23 -14.26 -6.78 -8.55
CA ARG A 23 -13.59 -5.48 -8.46
C ARG A 23 -13.35 -5.00 -7.02
N VAL A 24 -13.64 -5.84 -6.04
CA VAL A 24 -13.44 -5.57 -4.61
C VAL A 24 -12.01 -5.90 -4.23
N VAL A 25 -11.26 -4.92 -3.77
CA VAL A 25 -9.85 -5.09 -3.38
C VAL A 25 -9.71 -4.95 -1.86
N MET A 26 -8.94 -5.83 -1.25
CA MET A 26 -8.45 -5.62 0.12
C MET A 26 -7.28 -4.65 0.08
N ALA A 27 -7.48 -3.44 0.61
CA ALA A 27 -6.42 -2.45 0.73
C ALA A 27 -5.32 -2.91 1.71
N PRO A 28 -4.07 -2.45 1.57
CA PRO A 28 -3.00 -2.77 2.50
C PRO A 28 -3.31 -2.25 3.91
N LEU A 29 -3.18 -3.13 4.89
CA LEU A 29 -3.49 -2.88 6.30
C LEU A 29 -2.37 -3.45 7.18
N THR A 30 -1.55 -2.62 7.77
CA THR A 30 -0.54 -3.03 8.76
C THR A 30 -1.22 -3.57 10.01
N ARG A 31 -0.86 -4.81 10.42
CA ARG A 31 -1.48 -5.50 11.54
C ARG A 31 -0.48 -5.84 12.67
N ASN A 32 0.82 -5.67 12.46
CA ASN A 32 1.90 -5.91 13.43
C ASN A 32 1.83 -7.31 14.08
N ARG A 33 1.87 -8.37 13.28
CA ARG A 33 1.83 -9.77 13.70
C ARG A 33 2.92 -10.64 13.09
N ALA A 34 4.01 -9.98 12.67
CA ALA A 34 5.20 -10.63 12.12
C ALA A 34 6.41 -10.39 13.05
N PRO A 35 6.50 -11.06 14.21
CA PRO A 35 7.67 -10.96 15.07
C PRO A 35 8.94 -11.31 14.29
N ASP A 36 10.04 -10.62 14.58
CA ASP A 36 11.31 -10.73 13.86
C ASP A 36 11.18 -10.44 12.35
N ALA A 37 10.14 -9.70 11.95
CA ALA A 37 9.77 -9.42 10.57
C ALA A 37 9.43 -10.67 9.73
N ILE A 38 9.13 -11.82 10.36
CA ILE A 38 8.83 -13.09 9.71
C ILE A 38 7.32 -13.30 9.64
N PRO A 39 6.72 -13.47 8.45
CA PRO A 39 5.30 -13.81 8.31
C PRO A 39 4.95 -15.13 8.99
N THR A 40 3.90 -15.10 9.81
CA THR A 40 3.50 -16.22 10.66
C THR A 40 2.44 -17.12 9.99
N PRO A 41 2.22 -18.35 10.48
CA PRO A 41 1.08 -19.18 10.05
C PRO A 41 -0.28 -18.49 10.28
N LEU A 42 -0.38 -17.65 11.33
CA LEU A 42 -1.59 -16.87 11.60
C LEU A 42 -1.85 -15.81 10.49
N MET A 43 -0.79 -15.27 9.88
CA MET A 43 -0.94 -14.38 8.72
C MET A 43 -1.42 -15.16 7.49
N ALA A 44 -0.96 -16.40 7.28
CA ALA A 44 -1.46 -17.25 6.21
C ALA A 44 -2.98 -17.48 6.37
N GLU A 45 -3.44 -17.86 7.55
CA GLU A 45 -4.87 -17.99 7.86
C GLU A 45 -5.64 -16.69 7.58
N TYR A 46 -5.12 -15.54 8.03
CA TYR A 46 -5.75 -14.22 7.85
C TYR A 46 -5.99 -13.85 6.38
N TYR A 47 -4.98 -14.04 5.54
CA TYR A 47 -5.10 -13.74 4.11
C TYR A 47 -5.97 -14.77 3.39
N THR A 48 -5.87 -16.05 3.74
CA THR A 48 -6.70 -17.13 3.18
C THR A 48 -8.19 -16.88 3.43
N GLN A 49 -8.57 -16.50 4.64
CA GLN A 49 -9.95 -16.15 4.98
C GLN A 49 -10.54 -15.04 4.08
N ARG A 50 -9.67 -14.22 3.48
CA ARG A 50 -10.03 -13.06 2.65
C ARG A 50 -9.85 -13.31 1.15
N ALA A 51 -9.53 -14.54 0.75
CA ALA A 51 -9.23 -14.90 -0.65
C ALA A 51 -10.39 -14.68 -1.63
N SER A 52 -11.61 -14.47 -1.15
CA SER A 52 -12.76 -14.09 -1.99
C SER A 52 -12.68 -12.68 -2.58
N ALA A 53 -11.75 -11.82 -2.10
CA ALA A 53 -11.46 -10.54 -2.72
C ALA A 53 -11.00 -10.73 -4.17
N GLY A 54 -11.34 -9.81 -5.06
CA GLY A 54 -10.78 -9.80 -6.40
C GLY A 54 -9.26 -9.67 -6.40
N LEU A 55 -8.73 -8.87 -5.46
CA LEU A 55 -7.31 -8.73 -5.21
C LEU A 55 -7.05 -8.51 -3.73
N LEU A 56 -6.09 -9.22 -3.16
CA LEU A 56 -5.51 -8.93 -1.85
C LEU A 56 -4.23 -8.13 -2.04
N ILE A 57 -4.12 -6.97 -1.39
CA ILE A 57 -2.85 -6.27 -1.24
C ILE A 57 -2.42 -6.50 0.21
N THR A 58 -1.22 -7.06 0.40
CA THR A 58 -0.73 -7.35 1.76
C THR A 58 -0.56 -6.07 2.56
N GLU A 59 -0.41 -6.22 3.88
CA GLU A 59 0.18 -5.15 4.69
C GLU A 59 1.52 -4.71 4.12
N ALA A 60 1.88 -3.45 4.38
CA ALA A 60 3.15 -2.88 3.95
C ALA A 60 4.31 -3.72 4.50
N THR A 61 5.20 -4.14 3.60
CA THR A 61 6.26 -5.12 3.84
C THR A 61 7.62 -4.48 3.60
N ALA A 62 8.47 -4.47 4.62
CA ALA A 62 9.79 -3.84 4.55
C ALA A 62 10.70 -4.54 3.53
N ILE A 63 11.31 -3.76 2.63
CA ILE A 63 12.22 -4.27 1.60
C ILE A 63 13.67 -4.42 2.10
N THR A 64 14.00 -3.82 3.24
CA THR A 64 15.26 -3.93 3.98
C THR A 64 14.98 -3.64 5.44
N GLN A 65 15.93 -3.94 6.33
CA GLN A 65 15.86 -3.51 7.73
C GLN A 65 15.86 -1.97 7.84
N GLN A 66 16.63 -1.26 7.03
CA GLN A 66 16.61 0.20 6.96
C GLN A 66 15.20 0.75 6.62
N GLY A 67 14.41 -0.02 5.88
CA GLY A 67 13.03 0.31 5.52
C GLY A 67 12.00 0.05 6.60
N GLN A 68 12.37 -0.53 7.74
CA GLN A 68 11.45 -0.79 8.85
C GLN A 68 11.19 0.48 9.70
N GLY A 69 9.93 0.64 10.12
CA GLY A 69 9.53 1.78 10.95
C GLY A 69 8.57 1.45 12.08
N TYR A 70 8.17 0.19 12.18
CA TYR A 70 7.27 -0.29 13.24
C TYR A 70 7.68 -1.70 13.65
N SER A 71 7.53 -2.05 14.92
CA SER A 71 7.77 -3.42 15.39
C SER A 71 6.75 -4.38 14.77
N ASP A 72 7.16 -5.63 14.59
CA ASP A 72 6.33 -6.75 14.11
C ASP A 72 5.64 -6.52 12.76
N VAL A 73 6.27 -5.72 11.89
CA VAL A 73 5.90 -5.63 10.48
C VAL A 73 6.72 -6.63 9.67
N PRO A 74 6.15 -7.27 8.64
CA PRO A 74 6.87 -8.27 7.87
C PRO A 74 7.95 -7.66 6.99
N GLY A 75 9.00 -8.45 6.73
CA GLY A 75 10.06 -8.16 5.78
C GLY A 75 10.00 -9.03 4.53
N LEU A 76 10.80 -8.68 3.52
CA LEU A 76 10.92 -9.41 2.24
C LEU A 76 12.39 -9.48 1.75
N TYR A 77 13.34 -9.47 2.68
CA TYR A 77 14.78 -9.39 2.38
C TYR A 77 15.61 -10.53 3.00
N GLY A 78 15.05 -11.29 3.92
CA GLY A 78 15.68 -12.45 4.56
C GLY A 78 15.03 -13.78 4.15
N THR A 79 15.79 -14.87 4.16
CA THR A 79 15.30 -16.19 3.72
C THR A 79 14.07 -16.64 4.50
N GLU A 80 14.08 -16.55 5.83
CA GLU A 80 12.95 -16.94 6.69
C GLU A 80 11.70 -16.10 6.42
N GLN A 81 11.88 -14.83 6.06
CA GLN A 81 10.79 -13.94 5.65
C GLN A 81 10.16 -14.39 4.33
N LEU A 82 10.99 -14.76 3.34
CA LEU A 82 10.53 -15.28 2.06
C LEU A 82 9.77 -16.60 2.25
N ASP A 83 10.29 -17.50 3.07
CA ASP A 83 9.63 -18.79 3.40
C ASP A 83 8.30 -18.55 4.13
N GLY A 84 8.25 -17.56 5.03
CA GLY A 84 7.02 -17.14 5.69
C GLY A 84 5.97 -16.66 4.70
N TRP A 85 6.33 -15.78 3.79
CA TRP A 85 5.44 -15.27 2.75
C TRP A 85 5.01 -16.35 1.76
N LYS A 86 5.88 -17.31 1.42
CA LYS A 86 5.53 -18.43 0.54
C LYS A 86 4.35 -19.24 1.08
N ARG A 87 4.33 -19.51 2.38
CA ARG A 87 3.18 -20.17 3.03
C ARG A 87 1.88 -19.35 2.85
N VAL A 88 1.98 -18.02 2.92
CA VAL A 88 0.82 -17.11 2.71
C VAL A 88 0.32 -17.21 1.27
N THR A 89 1.20 -17.08 0.28
CA THR A 89 0.82 -17.11 -1.14
C THR A 89 0.22 -18.46 -1.52
N GLU A 90 0.84 -19.57 -1.11
CA GLU A 90 0.35 -20.93 -1.35
C GLU A 90 -1.06 -21.14 -0.77
N SER A 91 -1.30 -20.67 0.46
CA SER A 91 -2.61 -20.79 1.12
C SER A 91 -3.70 -19.99 0.42
N VAL A 92 -3.38 -18.77 -0.03
CA VAL A 92 -4.33 -17.89 -0.77
C VAL A 92 -4.61 -18.47 -2.16
N HIS A 93 -3.59 -18.96 -2.86
CA HIS A 93 -3.76 -19.58 -4.17
C HIS A 93 -4.57 -20.89 -4.11
N ALA A 94 -4.46 -21.66 -3.03
CA ALA A 94 -5.30 -22.85 -2.82
C ALA A 94 -6.81 -22.52 -2.81
N GLU A 95 -7.17 -21.30 -2.38
CA GLU A 95 -8.54 -20.75 -2.45
C GLU A 95 -8.81 -19.98 -3.75
N SER A 96 -7.94 -20.09 -4.77
CA SER A 96 -8.04 -19.38 -6.05
C SER A 96 -7.95 -17.84 -5.92
N GLY A 97 -7.49 -17.31 -4.78
CA GLY A 97 -7.31 -15.89 -4.53
C GLY A 97 -6.13 -15.31 -5.30
N LYS A 98 -6.14 -13.98 -5.48
CA LYS A 98 -5.04 -13.20 -6.06
C LYS A 98 -4.45 -12.29 -5.01
N ILE A 99 -3.10 -12.33 -4.87
CA ILE A 99 -2.39 -11.60 -3.82
C ILE A 99 -1.13 -10.93 -4.36
N VAL A 100 -0.98 -9.63 -4.05
CA VAL A 100 0.22 -8.85 -4.32
C VAL A 100 0.80 -8.31 -3.03
N VAL A 101 2.12 -8.17 -2.94
CA VAL A 101 2.77 -7.60 -1.77
C VAL A 101 2.99 -6.11 -1.93
N GLN A 102 2.73 -5.32 -0.88
CA GLN A 102 3.07 -3.90 -0.87
C GLN A 102 4.52 -3.69 -0.42
N LEU A 103 5.38 -3.25 -1.35
CA LEU A 103 6.79 -2.95 -1.11
C LEU A 103 6.95 -1.62 -0.38
N TRP A 104 7.64 -1.62 0.73
CA TRP A 104 7.66 -0.50 1.67
C TRP A 104 9.05 -0.14 2.17
N HIS A 105 9.34 1.14 2.17
CA HIS A 105 10.45 1.75 2.89
C HIS A 105 9.92 2.99 3.61
N VAL A 106 9.97 3.00 4.94
CA VAL A 106 9.32 4.05 5.74
C VAL A 106 10.03 5.41 5.70
N GLY A 107 11.29 5.45 5.28
CA GLY A 107 12.08 6.67 5.33
C GLY A 107 12.26 7.17 6.77
N ARG A 108 11.91 8.44 7.03
CA ARG A 108 12.03 9.10 8.33
C ARG A 108 11.02 8.64 9.40
N VAL A 109 10.03 7.81 9.01
CA VAL A 109 9.00 7.34 9.94
C VAL A 109 9.49 6.08 10.64
N SER A 110 10.56 6.20 11.42
CA SER A 110 11.22 5.10 12.13
C SER A 110 11.84 5.55 13.45
N HIS A 111 12.44 4.62 14.13
CA HIS A 111 13.15 4.84 15.39
C HIS A 111 14.51 4.13 15.35
N THR A 112 15.52 4.66 16.04
CA THR A 112 16.86 4.08 16.10
C THR A 112 16.87 2.63 16.60
N GLU A 113 15.98 2.25 17.51
CA GLU A 113 15.83 0.85 17.97
C GLU A 113 15.40 -0.14 16.88
N LEU A 114 14.86 0.33 15.75
CA LEU A 114 14.45 -0.51 14.60
C LEU A 114 15.51 -0.55 13.50
N GLN A 115 16.55 0.29 13.62
CA GLN A 115 17.60 0.42 12.63
C GLN A 115 18.82 -0.41 12.99
N GLU A 116 19.52 -0.94 12.00
CA GLU A 116 20.74 -1.69 12.19
C GLU A 116 21.78 -0.87 12.97
N GLY A 117 22.36 -1.46 14.02
CA GLY A 117 23.33 -0.80 14.89
C GLY A 117 22.81 0.43 15.66
N GLY A 118 21.49 0.63 15.74
CA GLY A 118 20.91 1.79 16.40
C GLY A 118 21.11 3.11 15.65
N GLY A 119 21.40 3.05 14.35
CA GLY A 119 21.65 4.23 13.51
C GLY A 119 20.40 5.09 13.26
N PRO A 120 20.56 6.31 12.72
CA PRO A 120 19.43 7.17 12.39
C PRO A 120 18.64 6.62 11.18
N PRO A 121 17.31 6.79 11.13
CA PRO A 121 16.53 6.60 9.92
C PRO A 121 17.05 7.46 8.76
N VAL A 122 16.61 7.16 7.54
CA VAL A 122 17.01 7.91 6.35
C VAL A 122 15.82 8.67 5.74
N ALA A 123 16.12 9.80 5.08
CA ALA A 123 15.12 10.66 4.48
C ALA A 123 15.71 11.44 3.29
N PRO A 124 14.90 12.13 2.47
CA PRO A 124 15.44 13.09 1.49
C PRO A 124 16.23 14.22 2.17
N SER A 125 15.76 14.69 3.32
CA SER A 125 16.37 15.75 4.13
C SER A 125 16.33 15.40 5.60
N ALA A 126 17.25 15.92 6.41
CA ALA A 126 17.34 15.64 7.84
C ALA A 126 16.25 16.37 8.65
N ILE A 127 14.98 16.13 8.33
CA ILE A 127 13.80 16.74 8.94
C ILE A 127 13.02 15.64 9.66
N THR A 128 12.96 15.73 10.99
CA THR A 128 12.18 14.78 11.82
C THR A 128 10.70 14.94 11.53
N ALA A 129 10.00 13.82 11.29
CA ALA A 129 8.55 13.84 11.12
C ALA A 129 7.85 14.07 12.47
N ASN A 130 6.88 14.97 12.50
CA ASN A 130 6.02 15.14 13.66
C ASN A 130 4.96 14.03 13.70
N THR A 131 5.39 12.83 14.01
CA THR A 131 4.54 11.64 14.08
C THR A 131 5.10 10.65 15.11
N LYS A 132 4.44 9.52 15.26
CA LYS A 132 4.84 8.42 16.15
C LYS A 132 5.02 7.14 15.38
N THR A 133 5.94 6.31 15.85
CA THR A 133 6.06 4.90 15.48
C THR A 133 5.69 3.99 16.66
N VAL A 134 5.69 2.68 16.43
CA VAL A 134 5.37 1.68 17.46
C VAL A 134 6.57 0.80 17.72
N LEU A 135 6.98 0.74 18.97
CA LEU A 135 7.97 -0.22 19.49
C LEU A 135 7.28 -1.22 20.40
N ILE A 136 7.78 -2.44 20.46
CA ILE A 136 7.38 -3.38 21.50
C ILE A 136 8.32 -3.17 22.69
N LYS A 137 7.79 -2.69 23.81
CA LYS A 137 8.51 -2.51 25.08
C LYS A 137 7.89 -3.43 26.13
N ASP A 138 8.70 -4.33 26.66
CA ASP A 138 8.25 -5.34 27.64
C ASP A 138 7.01 -6.15 27.15
N GLY A 139 6.99 -6.46 25.85
CA GLY A 139 5.87 -7.18 25.20
C GLY A 139 4.64 -6.31 24.91
N VAL A 140 4.72 -4.98 25.16
CA VAL A 140 3.58 -4.06 24.98
C VAL A 140 3.84 -3.10 23.82
N PRO A 141 2.92 -2.99 22.83
CA PRO A 141 2.99 -1.97 21.77
C PRO A 141 2.97 -0.57 22.37
N THR A 142 4.04 0.18 22.17
CA THR A 142 4.24 1.52 22.74
C THR A 142 4.47 2.54 21.62
N PHE A 143 3.63 3.58 21.60
CA PHE A 143 3.80 4.68 20.65
C PHE A 143 4.90 5.64 21.13
N VAL A 144 5.94 5.77 20.32
CA VAL A 144 7.10 6.65 20.58
C VAL A 144 7.25 7.68 19.43
N PRO A 145 7.81 8.88 19.70
CA PRO A 145 8.18 9.80 18.63
C PRO A 145 9.19 9.14 17.67
N THR A 146 9.18 9.53 16.40
CA THR A 146 10.20 9.12 15.44
C THR A 146 11.56 9.71 15.80
N SER A 147 12.65 8.99 15.50
CA SER A 147 14.01 9.50 15.67
C SER A 147 14.38 10.49 14.56
N ALA A 148 15.31 11.41 14.85
CA ALA A 148 15.85 12.34 13.87
C ALA A 148 16.52 11.56 12.71
N PRO A 149 16.13 11.78 11.46
CA PRO A 149 16.73 11.09 10.33
C PRO A 149 18.00 11.78 9.87
N ARG A 150 18.83 11.05 9.12
CA ARG A 150 19.87 11.64 8.27
C ARG A 150 19.38 11.77 6.83
N ALA A 151 19.88 12.78 6.12
CA ALA A 151 19.66 12.88 4.68
C ALA A 151 20.40 11.75 3.93
N LEU A 152 19.75 11.12 2.96
CA LEU A 152 20.40 10.24 1.99
C LEU A 152 21.34 11.06 1.09
N ARG A 153 22.56 10.59 0.90
CA ARG A 153 23.47 11.15 -0.11
C ARG A 153 23.01 10.70 -1.50
N ALA A 154 23.26 11.49 -2.54
CA ALA A 154 22.88 11.15 -3.91
C ALA A 154 23.42 9.77 -4.34
N GLN A 155 24.64 9.43 -3.92
CA GLN A 155 25.29 8.15 -4.22
C GLN A 155 24.60 6.92 -3.58
N GLU A 156 23.74 7.13 -2.57
CA GLU A 156 22.98 6.05 -1.93
C GLU A 156 21.68 5.72 -2.67
N LEU A 157 21.14 6.65 -3.44
CA LEU A 157 19.83 6.51 -4.09
C LEU A 157 19.75 5.36 -5.10
N PRO A 158 20.78 5.09 -5.93
CA PRO A 158 20.78 3.88 -6.76
C PRO A 158 20.66 2.58 -5.95
N GLY A 159 21.22 2.54 -4.72
CA GLY A 159 21.05 1.41 -3.79
C GLY A 159 19.60 1.23 -3.35
N ILE A 160 18.90 2.32 -3.06
CA ILE A 160 17.46 2.30 -2.74
C ILE A 160 16.66 1.73 -3.92
N VAL A 161 16.91 2.22 -5.13
CA VAL A 161 16.26 1.71 -6.36
C VAL A 161 16.50 0.20 -6.53
N HIS A 162 17.75 -0.24 -6.37
CA HIS A 162 18.11 -1.65 -6.45
C HIS A 162 17.40 -2.52 -5.41
N THR A 163 17.23 -1.99 -4.19
CA THR A 163 16.53 -2.71 -3.12
C THR A 163 15.06 -2.96 -3.45
N PHE A 164 14.34 -1.95 -3.98
CA PHE A 164 12.97 -2.15 -4.47
C PHE A 164 12.91 -3.18 -5.59
N GLN A 165 13.85 -3.13 -6.53
CA GLN A 165 13.95 -4.08 -7.64
C GLN A 165 14.18 -5.51 -7.15
N ALA A 166 15.12 -5.71 -6.23
CA ALA A 166 15.42 -7.02 -5.64
C ALA A 166 14.23 -7.58 -4.86
N ALA A 167 13.56 -6.73 -4.05
CA ALA A 167 12.35 -7.13 -3.32
C ALA A 167 11.22 -7.54 -4.28
N ALA A 168 11.04 -6.83 -5.39
CA ALA A 168 10.04 -7.21 -6.40
C ALA A 168 10.34 -8.58 -7.03
N ARG A 169 11.60 -8.87 -7.36
CA ARG A 169 12.01 -10.19 -7.84
C ARG A 169 11.75 -11.28 -6.80
N ASN A 170 12.19 -11.07 -5.57
CA ASN A 170 11.93 -12.02 -4.48
C ASN A 170 10.44 -12.30 -4.34
N ALA A 171 9.60 -11.27 -4.40
CA ALA A 171 8.15 -11.40 -4.31
C ALA A 171 7.58 -12.31 -5.39
N VAL A 172 7.92 -12.07 -6.65
CA VAL A 172 7.29 -12.76 -7.79
C VAL A 172 7.97 -14.10 -8.07
N GLU A 173 9.32 -14.14 -8.13
CA GLU A 173 10.07 -15.31 -8.59
C GLU A 173 10.31 -16.33 -7.47
N THR A 174 10.48 -15.90 -6.22
CA THR A 174 10.80 -16.78 -5.08
C THR A 174 9.57 -17.12 -4.25
N VAL A 175 8.79 -16.10 -3.90
CA VAL A 175 7.63 -16.26 -3.00
C VAL A 175 6.36 -16.68 -3.75
N GLY A 176 6.22 -16.26 -5.01
CA GLY A 176 5.06 -16.59 -5.84
C GLY A 176 3.88 -15.62 -5.69
N PHE A 177 4.12 -14.37 -5.28
CA PHE A 177 3.08 -13.32 -5.37
C PHE A 177 2.67 -13.11 -6.84
N ASP A 178 1.39 -12.82 -7.08
CA ASP A 178 0.87 -12.50 -8.42
C ASP A 178 1.45 -11.19 -8.97
N GLY A 179 1.97 -10.32 -8.12
CA GLY A 179 2.61 -9.05 -8.45
C GLY A 179 3.01 -8.26 -7.21
N VAL A 180 3.29 -6.98 -7.40
CA VAL A 180 3.72 -6.07 -6.33
C VAL A 180 2.98 -4.73 -6.40
N GLU A 181 2.81 -4.06 -5.25
CA GLU A 181 2.39 -2.67 -5.17
C GLU A 181 3.51 -1.83 -4.57
N ILE A 182 3.96 -0.79 -5.26
CA ILE A 182 4.94 0.15 -4.74
C ILE A 182 4.24 1.16 -3.83
N HIS A 183 4.70 1.28 -2.57
CA HIS A 183 4.15 2.22 -1.61
C HIS A 183 4.73 3.62 -1.81
N GLY A 184 4.08 4.44 -2.62
CA GLY A 184 4.42 5.85 -2.88
C GLY A 184 3.49 6.85 -2.18
N ALA A 185 3.02 6.53 -0.96
CA ALA A 185 1.95 7.26 -0.28
C ALA A 185 2.23 7.45 1.22
N ASN A 186 1.34 8.18 1.91
CA ASN A 186 1.24 8.27 3.37
C ASN A 186 2.48 8.81 4.09
N GLY A 187 3.32 9.61 3.42
CA GLY A 187 4.50 10.22 4.03
C GLY A 187 5.66 9.24 4.28
N TYR A 188 5.72 8.12 3.57
CA TYR A 188 6.88 7.20 3.58
C TYR A 188 7.93 7.61 2.53
N LEU A 189 9.03 6.88 2.41
CA LEU A 189 10.23 7.35 1.71
C LEU A 189 9.96 7.97 0.34
N LEU A 190 9.24 7.28 -0.55
CA LEU A 190 9.00 7.79 -1.90
C LEU A 190 8.09 9.03 -1.90
N ASP A 191 7.08 9.07 -1.02
CA ASP A 191 6.22 10.23 -0.83
C ASP A 191 6.97 11.39 -0.16
N GLN A 192 7.95 11.11 0.72
CA GLN A 192 8.84 12.11 1.30
C GLN A 192 9.71 12.79 0.23
N PHE A 193 10.17 12.06 -0.78
CA PHE A 193 10.91 12.64 -1.91
C PHE A 193 10.02 13.48 -2.80
N LEU A 194 8.78 13.08 -3.04
CA LEU A 194 7.82 13.82 -3.87
C LEU A 194 7.48 15.18 -3.28
N LYS A 195 7.23 15.26 -1.97
CA LYS A 195 6.61 16.41 -1.30
C LYS A 195 7.63 17.43 -0.80
N ASP A 196 7.45 18.69 -1.14
CA ASP A 196 8.37 19.78 -0.81
C ASP A 196 8.46 20.05 0.71
N GLY A 197 7.43 19.76 1.49
CA GLY A 197 7.46 19.88 2.95
C GLY A 197 8.44 18.92 3.64
N SER A 198 8.86 17.84 2.98
CA SER A 198 9.82 16.86 3.50
C SER A 198 11.11 16.76 2.67
N ASN A 199 11.15 17.32 1.47
CA ASN A 199 12.28 17.28 0.55
C ASN A 199 12.82 18.70 0.30
N HIS A 200 13.86 19.10 1.03
CA HIS A 200 14.56 20.36 0.89
C HIS A 200 15.93 20.19 0.18
N ARG A 201 16.08 19.16 -0.65
CA ARG A 201 17.32 18.91 -1.40
C ARG A 201 17.51 19.96 -2.48
N THR A 202 18.79 20.21 -2.81
CA THR A 202 19.22 21.16 -3.86
C THR A 202 19.95 20.46 -5.02
N ASP A 203 20.00 19.11 -4.98
CA ASP A 203 20.55 18.28 -6.04
C ASP A 203 19.45 17.80 -7.01
N ASP A 204 19.79 16.88 -7.92
CA ASP A 204 18.90 16.35 -8.95
C ASP A 204 17.67 15.58 -8.39
N TYR A 205 17.54 15.42 -7.08
CA TYR A 205 16.41 14.77 -6.40
C TYR A 205 15.58 15.74 -5.55
N GLY A 206 15.76 17.06 -5.71
CA GLY A 206 15.02 18.08 -4.96
C GLY A 206 14.75 19.35 -5.77
N GLY A 207 13.99 20.26 -5.20
CA GLY A 207 13.59 21.54 -5.83
C GLY A 207 12.41 21.36 -6.79
N SER A 208 12.65 21.24 -8.10
CA SER A 208 11.57 21.14 -9.09
C SER A 208 10.72 19.86 -8.95
N ILE A 209 9.53 19.87 -9.50
CA ILE A 209 8.63 18.70 -9.55
C ILE A 209 9.34 17.50 -10.19
N GLU A 210 10.03 17.72 -11.30
CA GLU A 210 10.75 16.68 -12.03
C GLU A 210 11.82 16.00 -11.16
N ASN A 211 12.59 16.80 -10.44
CA ASN A 211 13.64 16.31 -9.56
C ASN A 211 13.06 15.57 -8.36
N ARG A 212 12.01 16.11 -7.73
CA ARG A 212 11.34 15.45 -6.59
C ARG A 212 10.67 14.12 -6.99
N ALA A 213 10.16 14.01 -8.21
CA ALA A 213 9.55 12.79 -8.74
C ALA A 213 10.58 11.74 -9.18
N ARG A 214 11.84 12.11 -9.39
CA ARG A 214 12.89 11.27 -10.00
C ARG A 214 13.05 9.93 -9.31
N LEU A 215 13.22 9.91 -7.98
CA LEU A 215 13.44 8.64 -7.26
C LEU A 215 12.25 7.68 -7.41
N LEU A 216 11.03 8.18 -7.28
CA LEU A 216 9.83 7.33 -7.46
C LEU A 216 9.78 6.76 -8.87
N LEU A 217 10.04 7.54 -9.90
CA LEU A 217 10.02 7.10 -11.29
C LEU A 217 11.14 6.09 -11.59
N GLU A 218 12.32 6.26 -11.01
CA GLU A 218 13.43 5.31 -11.11
C GLU A 218 13.08 3.98 -10.45
N VAL A 219 12.47 4.01 -9.26
CA VAL A 219 11.99 2.81 -8.56
C VAL A 219 10.93 2.08 -9.39
N VAL A 220 9.91 2.80 -9.89
CA VAL A 220 8.86 2.15 -10.70
C VAL A 220 9.46 1.54 -11.98
N ARG A 221 10.37 2.25 -12.65
CA ARG A 221 11.06 1.73 -13.84
C ARG A 221 11.87 0.47 -13.52
N ALA A 222 12.60 0.45 -12.42
CA ALA A 222 13.40 -0.70 -12.02
C ALA A 222 12.51 -1.91 -11.65
N VAL A 223 11.41 -1.68 -10.95
CA VAL A 223 10.46 -2.74 -10.57
C VAL A 223 9.73 -3.27 -11.81
N THR A 224 9.19 -2.40 -12.68
CA THR A 224 8.52 -2.84 -13.92
C THR A 224 9.48 -3.57 -14.88
N SER A 225 10.74 -3.17 -14.91
CA SER A 225 11.78 -3.90 -15.67
C SER A 225 12.08 -5.29 -15.10
N ALA A 226 11.92 -5.46 -13.78
CA ALA A 226 12.22 -6.73 -13.11
C ALA A 226 11.09 -7.75 -13.22
N VAL A 227 9.83 -7.33 -13.03
CA VAL A 227 8.68 -8.24 -12.90
C VAL A 227 7.56 -7.99 -13.91
N GLY A 228 7.73 -6.99 -14.78
CA GLY A 228 6.74 -6.58 -15.77
C GLY A 228 5.77 -5.52 -15.24
N GLY A 229 5.39 -4.56 -16.11
CA GLY A 229 4.38 -3.55 -15.78
C GLY A 229 3.02 -4.17 -15.45
N GLY A 230 2.63 -5.24 -16.14
CA GLY A 230 1.39 -5.97 -15.92
C GLY A 230 1.25 -6.63 -14.54
N ARG A 231 2.33 -6.66 -13.74
CA ARG A 231 2.37 -7.18 -12.35
C ARG A 231 2.75 -6.11 -11.33
N THR A 232 2.85 -4.85 -11.75
CA THR A 232 3.28 -3.74 -10.89
C THR A 232 2.16 -2.75 -10.71
N GLY A 233 1.71 -2.54 -9.48
CA GLY A 233 0.84 -1.45 -9.08
C GLY A 233 1.62 -0.36 -8.33
N ILE A 234 1.04 0.82 -8.22
CA ILE A 234 1.57 1.89 -7.40
C ILE A 234 0.47 2.58 -6.59
N ARG A 235 0.73 2.81 -5.29
CA ARG A 235 -0.18 3.53 -4.40
C ARG A 235 0.32 4.94 -4.14
N LEU A 236 -0.57 5.93 -4.34
CA LEU A 236 -0.30 7.36 -4.18
C LEU A 236 -1.36 8.03 -3.30
N ALA A 237 -0.95 9.09 -2.58
CA ALA A 237 -1.81 9.84 -1.66
C ALA A 237 -1.56 11.35 -1.81
N PRO A 238 -2.19 12.02 -2.79
CA PRO A 238 -1.87 13.40 -3.13
C PRO A 238 -1.98 14.38 -1.97
N VAL A 239 -3.03 14.30 -1.17
CA VAL A 239 -3.35 15.30 -0.15
C VAL A 239 -3.44 14.77 1.27
N THR A 240 -3.14 13.50 1.51
CA THR A 240 -3.18 12.95 2.87
C THR A 240 -2.13 13.63 3.76
N PRO A 241 -2.51 14.09 4.98
CA PRO A 241 -1.57 14.71 5.91
C PRO A 241 -0.77 13.70 6.75
N SER A 242 -0.83 12.41 6.41
CA SER A 242 -0.19 11.35 7.18
C SER A 242 1.32 11.56 7.30
N ASN A 243 1.86 11.32 8.50
CA ASN A 243 3.29 11.35 8.79
C ASN A 243 3.98 12.70 8.46
N ASP A 244 3.24 13.79 8.62
CA ASP A 244 3.76 15.14 8.46
C ASP A 244 4.37 15.39 7.07
N ALA A 245 3.81 14.76 6.04
CA ALA A 245 4.22 14.94 4.66
C ALA A 245 3.13 15.71 3.89
N TYR A 246 3.49 16.88 3.37
CA TYR A 246 2.63 17.74 2.57
C TYR A 246 3.39 18.32 1.37
N ASP A 247 2.67 18.74 0.35
CA ASP A 247 3.18 19.46 -0.80
C ASP A 247 2.44 20.78 -0.95
N SER A 248 3.14 21.83 -1.33
CA SER A 248 2.58 23.17 -1.55
C SER A 248 1.72 23.25 -2.82
N ALA A 249 1.98 22.36 -3.80
CA ALA A 249 1.30 22.33 -5.10
C ALA A 249 1.02 20.87 -5.52
N PRO A 250 0.14 20.12 -4.79
CA PRO A 250 -0.03 18.69 -5.04
C PRO A 250 -0.65 18.38 -6.42
N GLN A 251 -1.51 19.23 -6.95
CA GLN A 251 -2.16 18.96 -8.24
C GLN A 251 -1.14 18.85 -9.40
N PRO A 252 -0.30 19.86 -9.69
CA PRO A 252 0.69 19.74 -10.76
C PRO A 252 1.74 18.65 -10.49
N LEU A 253 2.13 18.43 -9.23
CA LEU A 253 3.05 17.37 -8.88
C LEU A 253 2.52 15.99 -9.29
N PHE A 254 1.31 15.64 -8.85
CA PHE A 254 0.77 14.32 -9.10
C PHE A 254 0.28 14.14 -10.55
N GLU A 255 -0.14 15.19 -11.23
CA GLU A 255 -0.40 15.16 -12.68
C GLU A 255 0.89 14.85 -13.47
N TYR A 256 2.01 15.48 -13.11
CA TYR A 256 3.32 15.18 -13.70
C TYR A 256 3.72 13.71 -13.43
N VAL A 257 3.66 13.27 -12.18
CA VAL A 257 4.00 11.88 -11.79
C VAL A 257 3.18 10.88 -12.62
N LEU A 258 1.88 11.07 -12.71
CA LEU A 258 1.01 10.14 -13.45
C LEU A 258 1.26 10.16 -14.96
N ALA A 259 1.54 11.32 -15.52
CA ALA A 259 1.91 11.42 -16.94
C ALA A 259 3.19 10.64 -17.24
N GLN A 260 4.19 10.69 -16.35
CA GLN A 260 5.43 9.90 -16.50
C GLN A 260 5.19 8.39 -16.29
N LEU A 261 4.36 8.01 -15.30
CA LEU A 261 4.01 6.61 -15.03
C LEU A 261 3.30 5.93 -16.18
N ALA A 262 2.57 6.67 -17.01
CA ALA A 262 1.85 6.13 -18.16
C ALA A 262 2.76 5.33 -19.11
N SER A 263 4.00 5.79 -19.34
CA SER A 263 4.97 5.12 -20.20
C SER A 263 5.58 3.84 -19.59
N LEU A 264 5.40 3.61 -18.30
CA LEU A 264 5.88 2.43 -17.58
C LEU A 264 4.84 1.30 -17.52
N HIS A 265 3.64 1.57 -18.04
CA HIS A 265 2.53 0.60 -18.18
C HIS A 265 2.22 -0.20 -16.91
N PRO A 266 2.03 0.44 -15.73
CA PRO A 266 1.67 -0.28 -14.52
C PRO A 266 0.31 -0.97 -14.67
N ALA A 267 0.12 -2.10 -14.00
CA ALA A 267 -1.13 -2.85 -13.97
C ALA A 267 -2.28 -1.98 -13.41
N TYR A 268 -1.99 -1.21 -12.37
CA TYR A 268 -2.97 -0.29 -11.78
C TYR A 268 -2.31 0.91 -11.08
N ILE A 269 -3.09 1.98 -10.98
CA ILE A 269 -2.83 3.16 -10.15
C ILE A 269 -3.82 3.15 -8.99
N HIS A 270 -3.32 3.07 -7.75
CA HIS A 270 -4.11 3.03 -6.52
C HIS A 270 -4.08 4.41 -5.84
N ILE A 271 -5.18 5.14 -5.87
CA ILE A 271 -5.28 6.49 -5.32
C ILE A 271 -6.03 6.48 -3.99
N ILE A 272 -5.42 7.07 -2.97
CA ILE A 272 -6.09 7.43 -1.73
C ILE A 272 -6.71 8.81 -1.92
N GLU A 273 -8.04 8.89 -1.87
CA GLU A 273 -8.76 10.16 -1.94
C GLU A 273 -8.90 10.78 -0.55
N GLY A 274 -8.43 12.01 -0.37
CA GLY A 274 -8.46 12.73 0.90
C GLY A 274 -7.45 12.22 1.93
N ALA A 275 -7.83 12.23 3.20
CA ALA A 275 -6.99 11.82 4.33
C ALA A 275 -7.12 10.32 4.60
N THR A 276 -6.02 9.57 4.58
CA THR A 276 -6.02 8.13 4.86
C THR A 276 -6.71 7.81 6.19
N GLY A 277 -7.79 7.03 6.10
CA GLY A 277 -8.60 6.66 7.26
C GLY A 277 -9.42 7.80 7.87
N GLY A 278 -9.44 8.96 7.22
CA GLY A 278 -10.20 10.16 7.55
C GLY A 278 -11.16 10.57 6.44
N PRO A 279 -11.48 11.88 6.32
CA PRO A 279 -12.43 12.38 5.32
C PRO A 279 -11.87 12.23 3.89
N ARG A 280 -12.75 11.90 2.95
CA ARG A 280 -12.42 11.85 1.51
C ARG A 280 -12.34 13.23 0.87
N VAL A 281 -13.11 14.18 1.36
CA VAL A 281 -13.09 15.57 0.93
C VAL A 281 -12.38 16.39 2.00
N MET A 282 -11.38 17.14 1.59
CA MET A 282 -10.58 18.00 2.46
C MET A 282 -10.74 19.45 1.99
N PRO A 283 -11.63 20.24 2.63
CA PRO A 283 -11.91 21.63 2.20
C PRO A 283 -10.66 22.50 2.16
N ASP A 284 -9.73 22.29 3.09
CA ASP A 284 -8.48 23.05 3.20
C ASP A 284 -7.39 22.59 2.20
N ARG A 285 -7.65 21.49 1.49
CA ARG A 285 -6.74 20.88 0.51
C ARG A 285 -7.52 20.37 -0.69
N PRO A 286 -8.15 21.26 -1.46
CA PRO A 286 -8.93 20.85 -2.64
C PRO A 286 -8.03 20.13 -3.64
N PHE A 287 -8.52 19.04 -4.23
CA PHE A 287 -7.80 18.26 -5.22
C PHE A 287 -8.75 17.67 -6.25
N ASP A 288 -8.41 17.81 -7.52
CA ASP A 288 -9.21 17.31 -8.64
C ASP A 288 -8.72 15.92 -9.09
N TYR A 289 -9.36 14.89 -8.58
CA TYR A 289 -9.06 13.50 -8.96
C TYR A 289 -9.49 13.15 -10.39
N VAL A 290 -10.46 13.90 -10.96
CA VAL A 290 -10.89 13.72 -12.36
C VAL A 290 -9.80 14.25 -13.29
N ALA A 291 -9.29 15.45 -13.03
CA ALA A 291 -8.15 16.01 -13.76
C ALA A 291 -6.91 15.12 -13.65
N LEU A 292 -6.66 14.56 -12.44
CA LEU A 292 -5.55 13.65 -12.19
C LEU A 292 -5.63 12.40 -13.09
N LYS A 293 -6.78 11.73 -13.11
CA LYS A 293 -7.01 10.56 -13.99
C LYS A 293 -6.88 10.95 -15.47
N ALA A 294 -7.42 12.11 -15.85
CA ALA A 294 -7.34 12.62 -17.21
C ALA A 294 -5.88 12.87 -17.64
N ALA A 295 -5.01 13.37 -16.75
CA ALA A 295 -3.57 13.53 -17.03
C ALA A 295 -2.91 12.17 -17.34
N TYR A 296 -3.18 11.13 -16.55
CA TYR A 296 -2.70 9.77 -16.80
C TYR A 296 -3.17 9.23 -18.16
N THR A 297 -4.47 9.34 -18.44
CA THR A 297 -5.06 8.82 -19.68
C THR A 297 -4.55 9.59 -20.92
N ARG A 298 -4.45 10.92 -20.86
CA ARG A 298 -3.89 11.75 -21.95
C ARG A 298 -2.45 11.39 -22.28
N ALA A 299 -1.68 10.98 -21.29
CA ALA A 299 -0.30 10.49 -21.47
C ALA A 299 -0.21 9.05 -22.01
N GLY A 300 -1.34 8.40 -22.30
CA GLY A 300 -1.41 7.05 -22.83
C GLY A 300 -1.46 5.95 -21.76
N GLY A 301 -1.68 6.30 -20.49
CA GLY A 301 -1.82 5.35 -19.39
C GLY A 301 -3.06 4.46 -19.56
N LYS A 302 -2.86 3.14 -19.38
CA LYS A 302 -3.89 2.10 -19.58
C LYS A 302 -4.11 1.22 -18.34
N GLY A 303 -3.32 1.41 -17.29
CA GLY A 303 -3.47 0.66 -16.03
C GLY A 303 -4.82 0.95 -15.37
N ALA A 304 -5.36 -0.03 -14.67
CA ALA A 304 -6.64 0.10 -13.98
C ALA A 304 -6.59 1.21 -12.91
N TRP A 305 -7.68 1.96 -12.80
CA TRP A 305 -7.80 3.04 -11.81
C TRP A 305 -8.49 2.52 -10.55
N MET A 306 -7.72 2.41 -9.46
CA MET A 306 -8.19 1.94 -8.17
C MET A 306 -8.39 3.11 -7.22
N VAL A 307 -9.57 3.22 -6.61
CA VAL A 307 -9.88 4.24 -5.60
C VAL A 307 -10.00 3.64 -4.21
N ASN A 308 -9.56 4.39 -3.21
CA ASN A 308 -9.53 3.97 -1.81
C ASN A 308 -9.88 5.13 -0.89
N ASN A 309 -10.30 4.81 0.30
CA ASN A 309 -10.61 5.61 1.47
C ASN A 309 -12.10 5.83 1.72
N GLY A 310 -12.57 5.34 2.88
CA GLY A 310 -13.91 5.61 3.41
C GLY A 310 -15.06 5.11 2.53
N LEU A 311 -14.84 4.07 1.72
CA LEU A 311 -15.86 3.49 0.86
C LEU A 311 -16.79 2.57 1.65
N ASP A 312 -18.09 2.74 1.44
CA ASP A 312 -19.14 1.75 1.65
C ASP A 312 -19.59 1.18 0.29
N LYS A 313 -20.59 0.28 0.26
CA LYS A 313 -21.10 -0.31 -0.98
C LYS A 313 -21.60 0.74 -1.97
N ALA A 314 -22.41 1.70 -1.52
CA ALA A 314 -23.02 2.72 -2.38
C ALA A 314 -21.95 3.65 -2.99
N LEU A 315 -20.96 4.07 -2.20
CA LEU A 315 -19.84 4.89 -2.67
C LEU A 315 -18.94 4.11 -3.64
N ALA A 316 -18.73 2.81 -3.39
CA ALA A 316 -17.96 1.94 -4.26
C ALA A 316 -18.64 1.77 -5.63
N GLU A 317 -19.94 1.48 -5.64
CA GLU A 317 -20.74 1.39 -6.88
C GLU A 317 -20.72 2.72 -7.64
N LYS A 318 -20.90 3.84 -6.93
CA LYS A 318 -20.81 5.18 -7.53
C LYS A 318 -19.41 5.44 -8.12
N ALA A 319 -18.35 5.06 -7.44
CA ALA A 319 -16.98 5.24 -7.95
C ALA A 319 -16.75 4.45 -9.24
N LEU A 320 -17.23 3.22 -9.33
CA LEU A 320 -17.15 2.40 -10.54
C LEU A 320 -17.96 3.02 -11.70
N HIS A 321 -19.17 3.51 -11.44
CA HIS A 321 -19.97 4.21 -12.46
C HIS A 321 -19.28 5.52 -12.92
N ASN A 322 -18.51 6.16 -12.06
CA ASN A 322 -17.74 7.36 -12.39
C ASN A 322 -16.36 7.03 -13.01
N GLY A 323 -16.16 5.77 -13.41
CA GLY A 323 -15.01 5.36 -14.19
C GLY A 323 -13.84 4.80 -13.39
N ALA A 324 -13.96 4.54 -12.09
CA ALA A 324 -13.00 3.67 -11.42
C ALA A 324 -13.13 2.24 -11.97
N ASP A 325 -12.01 1.51 -11.96
CA ASP A 325 -11.97 0.11 -12.40
C ASP A 325 -12.02 -0.83 -11.20
N LEU A 326 -11.43 -0.42 -10.09
CA LEU A 326 -11.29 -1.17 -8.84
C LEU A 326 -11.62 -0.28 -7.65
N VAL A 327 -12.13 -0.89 -6.58
CA VAL A 327 -12.45 -0.21 -5.31
C VAL A 327 -11.80 -0.96 -4.15
N ALA A 328 -10.98 -0.24 -3.35
CA ALA A 328 -10.22 -0.84 -2.27
C ALA A 328 -10.82 -0.50 -0.90
N PHE A 329 -11.10 -1.54 -0.11
CA PHE A 329 -11.66 -1.43 1.23
C PHE A 329 -10.57 -1.75 2.27
N GLY A 330 -10.39 -0.86 3.24
CA GLY A 330 -9.47 -1.07 4.36
C GLY A 330 -10.19 -1.64 5.58
N ARG A 331 -10.65 -0.78 6.49
CA ARG A 331 -11.28 -1.15 7.76
C ARG A 331 -12.39 -2.21 7.66
N PRO A 332 -13.26 -2.20 6.63
CA PRO A 332 -14.26 -3.26 6.49
C PRO A 332 -13.65 -4.66 6.43
N TYR A 333 -12.49 -4.84 5.78
CA TYR A 333 -11.81 -6.14 5.71
C TYR A 333 -11.20 -6.59 7.05
N ILE A 334 -10.95 -5.69 8.01
CA ILE A 334 -10.41 -6.10 9.31
C ILE A 334 -11.37 -7.09 9.97
N ALA A 335 -12.66 -6.74 10.04
CA ALA A 335 -13.66 -7.51 10.77
C ALA A 335 -14.53 -8.42 9.87
N ASN A 336 -14.42 -8.33 8.56
CA ASN A 336 -15.24 -9.10 7.63
C ASN A 336 -14.35 -9.88 6.66
N PRO A 337 -13.92 -11.10 7.04
CA PRO A 337 -13.11 -11.94 6.15
C PRO A 337 -13.82 -12.25 4.83
N ASP A 338 -15.12 -12.37 4.85
CA ASP A 338 -16.04 -12.65 3.75
C ASP A 338 -16.72 -11.38 3.20
N LEU A 339 -16.01 -10.25 3.19
CA LEU A 339 -16.57 -8.93 2.82
C LEU A 339 -17.31 -8.95 1.46
N VAL A 340 -16.82 -9.68 0.46
CA VAL A 340 -17.46 -9.77 -0.86
C VAL A 340 -18.87 -10.36 -0.74
N ALA A 341 -19.05 -11.42 0.05
CA ALA A 341 -20.36 -12.03 0.28
C ALA A 341 -21.29 -11.04 1.03
N ARG A 342 -20.77 -10.34 2.04
CA ARG A 342 -21.53 -9.34 2.79
C ARG A 342 -21.95 -8.16 1.92
N LEU A 343 -21.06 -7.68 1.05
CA LEU A 343 -21.40 -6.63 0.09
C LEU A 343 -22.49 -7.10 -0.91
N ARG A 344 -22.46 -8.36 -1.35
CA ARG A 344 -23.52 -8.91 -2.22
C ARG A 344 -24.89 -8.91 -1.53
N GLN A 345 -24.93 -9.34 -0.27
CA GLN A 345 -26.15 -9.48 0.51
C GLN A 345 -26.63 -8.16 1.13
N GLY A 346 -25.77 -7.12 1.19
CA GLY A 346 -26.08 -5.88 1.87
C GLY A 346 -25.89 -5.93 3.41
N GLY A 347 -25.05 -6.84 3.90
CA GLY A 347 -24.77 -7.09 5.33
C GLY A 347 -25.27 -8.47 5.79
N PRO A 348 -25.29 -8.73 7.12
CA PRO A 348 -24.78 -7.86 8.18
C PRO A 348 -23.26 -7.74 8.18
N TYR A 349 -22.74 -6.62 8.66
CA TYR A 349 -21.29 -6.40 8.79
C TYR A 349 -20.85 -6.54 10.26
N ASN A 350 -19.70 -7.22 10.45
CA ASN A 350 -19.04 -7.23 11.77
C ASN A 350 -18.39 -5.86 12.02
N VAL A 351 -18.34 -5.48 13.29
CA VAL A 351 -17.67 -4.26 13.75
C VAL A 351 -16.28 -4.62 14.28
N GLY A 352 -15.25 -3.95 13.76
CA GLY A 352 -13.87 -4.18 14.21
C GLY A 352 -13.61 -3.58 15.59
N GLU A 353 -12.94 -4.34 16.45
CA GLU A 353 -12.48 -3.87 17.75
C GLU A 353 -11.14 -3.14 17.60
N ARG A 354 -11.11 -1.82 17.76
CA ARG A 354 -9.94 -0.97 17.49
C ARG A 354 -8.71 -1.35 18.31
N THR A 355 -8.89 -1.84 19.54
CA THR A 355 -7.80 -2.26 20.42
C THR A 355 -7.04 -3.48 19.91
N THR A 356 -7.61 -4.23 18.96
CA THR A 356 -7.02 -5.43 18.35
C THR A 356 -6.46 -5.18 16.95
N TYR A 357 -6.48 -3.94 16.46
CA TYR A 357 -6.02 -3.65 15.09
C TYR A 357 -4.52 -3.91 14.92
N TYR A 358 -3.71 -3.66 15.94
CA TYR A 358 -2.26 -3.79 15.88
C TYR A 358 -1.75 -4.74 16.96
N GLY A 359 -0.85 -5.67 16.56
CA GLY A 359 -0.27 -6.65 17.48
C GLY A 359 -1.25 -7.71 17.99
N GLY A 360 -0.83 -8.52 18.94
CA GLY A 360 -1.61 -9.60 19.53
C GLY A 360 -1.64 -10.88 18.70
N GLY A 361 -2.54 -11.79 19.05
CA GLY A 361 -2.73 -13.10 18.42
C GLY A 361 -3.93 -13.15 17.47
N ALA A 362 -4.68 -14.25 17.54
CA ALA A 362 -5.85 -14.51 16.70
C ALA A 362 -7.03 -13.56 16.97
N LYS A 363 -7.17 -13.07 18.23
CA LYS A 363 -8.25 -12.17 18.61
C LYS A 363 -8.22 -10.88 17.78
N GLY A 364 -9.36 -10.54 17.15
CA GLY A 364 -9.50 -9.38 16.27
C GLY A 364 -8.69 -9.47 14.97
N TYR A 365 -8.27 -10.68 14.61
CA TYR A 365 -7.48 -10.97 13.41
C TYR A 365 -8.10 -12.10 12.58
N THR A 366 -8.13 -13.33 13.10
CA THR A 366 -8.69 -14.49 12.41
C THR A 366 -9.98 -15.05 13.05
N ASP A 367 -10.43 -14.49 14.16
CA ASP A 367 -11.59 -14.96 14.94
C ASP A 367 -12.93 -14.28 14.59
N TYR A 368 -12.95 -13.37 13.62
CA TYR A 368 -14.21 -12.77 13.18
C TYR A 368 -15.10 -13.78 12.44
N ALA A 369 -16.34 -13.88 12.86
CA ALA A 369 -17.30 -14.79 12.27
C ALA A 369 -17.59 -14.46 10.80
N ALA A 370 -17.48 -15.47 9.93
CA ALA A 370 -18.00 -15.42 8.57
C ALA A 370 -19.53 -15.59 8.57
N LEU A 371 -20.19 -15.21 7.47
CA LEU A 371 -21.59 -15.52 7.24
C LEU A 371 -21.76 -17.07 7.22
N LEU A 372 -22.82 -17.54 7.82
CA LEU A 372 -23.19 -18.96 7.70
C LEU A 372 -23.42 -19.25 6.21
N LYS A 373 -22.81 -20.32 5.73
CA LYS A 373 -23.15 -20.86 4.39
C LYS A 373 -24.59 -21.38 4.50
N VAL A 374 -25.53 -20.70 3.87
CA VAL A 374 -26.92 -21.15 3.74
C VAL A 374 -26.99 -22.17 2.61
#